data_c620e116f075cc3aa93796165a91ff7d
#
_entry.id   c620e116f075cc3aa93796165a91ff7d
#
_cell.length_a   1.000
_cell.length_b   1.000
_cell.length_c   1.000
_cell.angle_alpha   90.00
_cell.angle_beta   90.00
_cell.angle_gamma   90.00
#
_symmetry.space_group_name_H-M   'P 1'
#
loop_
_entity.id
_entity.type
_entity.pdbx_description
1 polymer ?
#
loop_
_entity_poly.entity_id
_entity_poly.type
_entity_poly.pdbx_seq_one_letter_code
_entity_poly.pdbx_strand_id
1 'polypeptide(L)'
;MKNTIEYVTVDNNHYLFHSDISFSMFIHPELAKVCGRQSGVDPYYVRKYAYLKDKGFFGEVLPVEFATTLEKSVIENNIAQVPQVSFETTDHCNLNCRYCSLGDLYTFSKKERKNIDPQKALRLLRFLFDVKLEGSEFAIVFFGGEPLVNGRFVEMIVEEAKRLNEKKKLKLEFTITTNATLIDRYLDLLVDNQFKMLISLDGDEKGQGYRTFMKDGTNSFWQAIRNIDRLQCEYPDFFEERVDFNAVLHDRNSVQEIYEFIYNRYHKIPSIAQMNKDHVNKEKKELMEQMFVDRRVSESDFQKTNSDLLPVVHDELIQFKELNDFFANNSVNFYMTNLLDLLYDHVSLIPTKTCSPFQRKMFFNTNSQI
;
A
#
# COMPACT_ATOMS: atom_id res chain seq x y z
N MET A 1 -34.02 2.05 -14.58
CA MET A 1 -33.44 2.43 -13.29
C MET A 1 -32.46 3.56 -13.59
N LYS A 2 -32.62 4.74 -12.96
CA LYS A 2 -31.82 5.91 -13.34
C LYS A 2 -30.33 5.79 -12.99
N ASN A 3 -30.00 4.99 -11.98
CA ASN A 3 -28.68 5.02 -11.34
C ASN A 3 -27.99 3.64 -11.30
N THR A 4 -28.42 2.74 -12.20
CA THR A 4 -27.88 1.39 -12.28
C THR A 4 -27.29 1.15 -13.65
N ILE A 5 -26.05 0.68 -13.70
CA ILE A 5 -25.32 0.34 -14.91
C ILE A 5 -25.03 -1.16 -14.91
N GLU A 6 -25.39 -1.84 -15.98
CA GLU A 6 -24.97 -3.21 -16.24
C GLU A 6 -23.68 -3.19 -17.06
N TYR A 7 -22.73 -4.04 -16.70
CA TYR A 7 -21.55 -4.29 -17.53
C TYR A 7 -21.27 -5.80 -17.59
N VAL A 8 -20.65 -6.23 -18.66
CA VAL A 8 -20.32 -7.62 -18.94
C VAL A 8 -18.82 -7.71 -19.19
N THR A 9 -18.15 -8.67 -18.56
CA THR A 9 -16.72 -8.89 -18.76
C THR A 9 -16.47 -9.69 -20.04
N VAL A 10 -15.19 -9.81 -20.44
CA VAL A 10 -14.77 -10.63 -21.58
C VAL A 10 -15.13 -12.11 -21.40
N ASP A 11 -15.22 -12.58 -20.17
CA ASP A 11 -15.64 -13.96 -19.80
C ASP A 11 -17.15 -14.12 -19.68
N ASN A 12 -17.91 -13.14 -20.17
CA ASN A 12 -19.38 -13.13 -20.13
C ASN A 12 -19.99 -13.14 -18.74
N ASN A 13 -19.27 -12.62 -17.74
CA ASN A 13 -19.82 -12.41 -16.39
C ASN A 13 -20.59 -11.09 -16.33
N HIS A 14 -21.81 -11.13 -15.79
CA HIS A 14 -22.70 -9.98 -15.69
C HIS A 14 -22.61 -9.34 -14.32
N TYR A 15 -22.39 -8.03 -14.28
CA TYR A 15 -22.35 -7.22 -13.07
C TYR A 15 -23.33 -6.08 -13.14
N LEU A 16 -23.84 -5.69 -11.99
CA LEU A 16 -24.70 -4.53 -11.84
C LEU A 16 -24.01 -3.53 -10.91
N PHE A 17 -23.83 -2.30 -11.35
CA PHE A 17 -23.33 -1.21 -10.55
C PHE A 17 -24.44 -0.22 -10.25
N HIS A 18 -24.59 0.17 -8.98
CA HIS A 18 -25.53 1.21 -8.55
C HIS A 18 -24.73 2.43 -8.09
N SER A 19 -24.88 3.56 -8.81
CA SER A 19 -24.05 4.75 -8.60
C SER A 19 -24.27 5.45 -7.26
N ASP A 20 -25.50 5.47 -6.76
CA ASP A 20 -25.85 6.24 -5.58
C ASP A 20 -25.35 5.60 -4.28
N ILE A 21 -25.33 4.27 -4.25
CA ILE A 21 -24.77 3.51 -3.12
C ILE A 21 -23.38 2.97 -3.43
N SER A 22 -22.84 3.31 -4.62
CA SER A 22 -21.51 2.90 -5.09
C SER A 22 -21.26 1.41 -4.90
N PHE A 23 -22.27 0.61 -5.24
CA PHE A 23 -22.29 -0.82 -5.00
C PHE A 23 -22.27 -1.59 -6.31
N SER A 24 -21.47 -2.64 -6.40
CA SER A 24 -21.42 -3.55 -7.53
C SER A 24 -21.72 -4.97 -7.06
N MET A 25 -22.49 -5.71 -7.82
CA MET A 25 -22.71 -7.12 -7.54
C MET A 25 -22.69 -7.96 -8.82
N PHE A 26 -22.20 -9.17 -8.69
CA PHE A 26 -22.30 -10.20 -9.71
C PHE A 26 -23.76 -10.67 -9.81
N ILE A 27 -24.30 -10.71 -11.02
CA ILE A 27 -25.69 -11.07 -11.26
C ILE A 27 -25.84 -12.18 -12.33
N HIS A 28 -26.87 -12.97 -12.19
CA HIS A 28 -27.24 -13.89 -13.25
C HIS A 28 -27.79 -13.13 -14.47
N PRO A 29 -27.53 -13.55 -15.73
CA PRO A 29 -28.06 -12.89 -16.93
C PRO A 29 -29.59 -12.71 -16.92
N GLU A 30 -30.35 -13.64 -16.35
CA GLU A 30 -31.79 -13.50 -16.21
C GLU A 30 -32.19 -12.36 -15.24
N LEU A 31 -31.39 -12.10 -14.19
CA LEU A 31 -31.65 -10.94 -13.32
C LEU A 31 -31.33 -9.63 -14.06
N ALA A 32 -30.30 -9.62 -14.90
CA ALA A 32 -30.00 -8.49 -15.78
C ALA A 32 -31.17 -8.14 -16.70
N LYS A 33 -31.83 -9.14 -17.28
CA LYS A 33 -33.04 -8.95 -18.11
C LYS A 33 -34.18 -8.29 -17.31
N VAL A 34 -34.39 -8.69 -16.03
CA VAL A 34 -35.39 -8.04 -15.16
C VAL A 34 -35.02 -6.57 -14.96
N CYS A 35 -33.76 -6.29 -14.67
CA CYS A 35 -33.24 -4.93 -14.51
C CYS A 35 -33.46 -4.09 -15.78
N GLY A 36 -33.25 -4.67 -16.96
CA GLY A 36 -33.50 -4.07 -18.27
C GLY A 36 -34.98 -4.02 -18.69
N ARG A 37 -35.91 -4.47 -17.85
CA ARG A 37 -37.38 -4.56 -18.12
C ARG A 37 -37.72 -5.37 -19.36
N GLN A 38 -36.99 -6.42 -19.64
CA GLN A 38 -37.29 -7.33 -20.74
C GLN A 38 -38.44 -8.27 -20.38
N SER A 39 -39.19 -8.73 -21.40
CA SER A 39 -40.26 -9.70 -21.23
C SER A 39 -39.74 -11.14 -21.32
N GLY A 40 -40.50 -12.09 -20.78
CA GLY A 40 -40.19 -13.52 -20.88
C GLY A 40 -39.12 -14.00 -19.89
N VAL A 41 -38.94 -13.31 -18.77
CA VAL A 41 -37.96 -13.65 -17.73
C VAL A 41 -38.53 -14.68 -16.79
N ASP A 42 -37.68 -15.59 -16.28
CA ASP A 42 -38.05 -16.58 -15.27
C ASP A 42 -38.64 -15.89 -14.01
N PRO A 43 -39.82 -16.29 -13.55
CA PRO A 43 -40.49 -15.73 -12.36
C PRO A 43 -39.63 -15.75 -11.08
N TYR A 44 -38.65 -16.66 -10.99
CA TYR A 44 -37.71 -16.69 -9.87
C TYR A 44 -36.91 -15.39 -9.79
N TYR A 45 -36.37 -14.94 -10.93
CA TYR A 45 -35.53 -13.70 -10.95
C TYR A 45 -36.35 -12.44 -10.78
N VAL A 46 -37.62 -12.45 -11.17
CA VAL A 46 -38.56 -11.36 -10.87
C VAL A 46 -38.78 -11.23 -9.36
N ARG A 47 -39.01 -12.34 -8.66
CA ARG A 47 -39.11 -12.35 -7.18
C ARG A 47 -37.78 -11.96 -6.51
N LYS A 48 -36.64 -12.46 -7.01
CA LYS A 48 -35.33 -12.11 -6.51
C LYS A 48 -35.05 -10.60 -6.64
N TYR A 49 -35.40 -10.01 -7.77
CA TYR A 49 -35.32 -8.57 -7.98
C TYR A 49 -36.20 -7.79 -6.98
N ALA A 50 -37.43 -8.21 -6.79
CA ALA A 50 -38.35 -7.57 -5.82
C ALA A 50 -37.76 -7.63 -4.40
N TYR A 51 -37.24 -8.79 -3.99
CA TYR A 51 -36.59 -8.96 -2.70
C TYR A 51 -35.37 -8.04 -2.53
N LEU A 52 -34.48 -8.00 -3.52
CA LEU A 52 -33.32 -7.13 -3.48
C LEU A 52 -33.71 -5.64 -3.44
N LYS A 53 -34.77 -5.28 -4.17
CA LYS A 53 -35.34 -3.92 -4.13
C LYS A 53 -35.88 -3.56 -2.76
N ASP A 54 -36.59 -4.48 -2.12
CA ASP A 54 -37.10 -4.31 -0.75
C ASP A 54 -35.97 -4.14 0.26
N LYS A 55 -34.83 -4.77 0.02
CA LYS A 55 -33.58 -4.60 0.78
C LYS A 55 -32.78 -3.32 0.43
N GLY A 56 -33.28 -2.44 -0.42
CA GLY A 56 -32.67 -1.17 -0.76
C GLY A 56 -31.67 -1.19 -1.93
N PHE A 57 -31.35 -2.36 -2.51
CA PHE A 57 -30.33 -2.47 -3.57
C PHE A 57 -30.66 -1.69 -4.84
N PHE A 58 -31.91 -1.40 -5.13
CA PHE A 58 -32.36 -0.67 -6.32
C PHE A 58 -33.26 0.52 -5.98
N GLY A 59 -33.27 0.93 -4.71
CA GLY A 59 -34.06 2.04 -4.22
C GLY A 59 -33.46 3.41 -4.62
N GLU A 60 -34.27 4.44 -4.50
CA GLU A 60 -33.74 5.81 -4.53
C GLU A 60 -33.05 6.08 -3.20
N VAL A 61 -31.80 6.47 -3.24
CA VAL A 61 -31.07 6.91 -2.05
C VAL A 61 -31.45 8.37 -1.79
N LEU A 62 -31.81 8.67 -0.55
CA LEU A 62 -32.05 10.06 -0.14
C LEU A 62 -30.79 10.89 -0.35
N PRO A 63 -30.91 12.15 -0.74
CA PRO A 63 -29.77 13.04 -0.86
C PRO A 63 -28.96 13.03 0.43
N VAL A 64 -27.67 12.71 0.33
CA VAL A 64 -26.78 12.76 1.49
C VAL A 64 -26.42 14.22 1.72
N GLU A 65 -26.82 14.75 2.87
CA GLU A 65 -26.28 16.04 3.34
C GLU A 65 -24.85 15.82 3.79
N PHE A 66 -23.91 16.50 3.15
CA PHE A 66 -22.52 16.52 3.57
C PHE A 66 -22.39 17.31 4.87
N ALA A 67 -22.47 16.64 6.00
CA ALA A 67 -22.04 17.20 7.27
C ALA A 67 -20.52 17.05 7.39
N THR A 68 -19.83 18.12 7.76
CA THR A 68 -18.40 18.00 8.09
C THR A 68 -18.25 17.20 9.37
N THR A 69 -17.55 16.08 9.31
CA THR A 69 -17.21 15.25 10.48
C THR A 69 -15.86 15.69 11.10
N LEU A 70 -15.28 16.80 10.63
CA LEU A 70 -13.99 17.32 11.09
C LEU A 70 -14.16 18.24 12.31
N GLU A 71 -14.86 17.76 13.32
CA GLU A 71 -14.88 18.45 14.61
C GLU A 71 -13.51 18.34 15.30
N LYS A 72 -13.14 19.39 16.02
CA LYS A 72 -11.86 19.45 16.75
C LYS A 72 -11.66 18.25 17.67
N SER A 73 -12.71 17.84 18.38
CA SER A 73 -12.71 16.67 19.27
C SER A 73 -12.36 15.36 18.53
N VAL A 74 -12.88 15.17 17.31
CA VAL A 74 -12.59 14.01 16.49
C VAL A 74 -11.12 13.98 16.07
N ILE A 75 -10.59 15.14 15.66
CA ILE A 75 -9.18 15.26 15.27
C ILE A 75 -8.26 15.00 16.47
N GLU A 76 -8.55 15.60 17.63
CA GLU A 76 -7.77 15.38 18.87
C GLU A 76 -7.79 13.90 19.30
N ASN A 77 -8.94 13.25 19.22
CA ASN A 77 -9.06 11.82 19.51
C ASN A 77 -8.27 10.97 18.51
N ASN A 78 -8.35 11.28 17.21
CA ASN A 78 -7.57 10.57 16.20
C ASN A 78 -6.06 10.73 16.41
N ILE A 79 -5.59 11.91 16.80
CA ILE A 79 -4.17 12.13 17.12
C ILE A 79 -3.74 11.30 18.32
N ALA A 80 -4.55 11.26 19.38
CA ALA A 80 -4.26 10.46 20.55
C ALA A 80 -4.22 8.96 20.27
N GLN A 81 -5.01 8.50 19.32
CA GLN A 81 -5.13 7.09 18.92
C GLN A 81 -4.29 6.72 17.68
N VAL A 82 -3.65 7.70 16.99
CA VAL A 82 -2.91 7.41 15.75
C VAL A 82 -1.92 6.26 15.96
N PRO A 83 -2.05 5.14 15.22
CA PRO A 83 -1.21 3.97 15.48
C PRO A 83 0.20 4.12 14.92
N GLN A 84 0.42 5.10 14.02
CA GLN A 84 1.68 5.23 13.31
C GLN A 84 2.04 6.70 13.04
N VAL A 85 3.32 7.03 13.29
CA VAL A 85 3.97 8.22 12.73
C VAL A 85 5.05 7.82 11.74
N SER A 86 5.07 8.46 10.57
CA SER A 86 6.07 8.23 9.53
C SER A 86 6.91 9.48 9.33
N PHE A 87 8.24 9.34 9.47
CA PHE A 87 9.20 10.41 9.25
C PHE A 87 9.87 10.24 7.88
N GLU A 88 9.72 11.22 7.00
CA GLU A 88 10.58 11.35 5.83
C GLU A 88 11.94 11.88 6.28
N THR A 89 12.87 10.98 6.55
CA THR A 89 14.16 11.32 7.18
C THR A 89 15.00 12.26 6.32
N THR A 90 14.90 12.08 5.01
CA THR A 90 15.55 12.87 3.98
C THR A 90 14.90 12.60 2.62
N ASP A 91 14.86 13.58 1.73
CA ASP A 91 14.51 13.37 0.32
C ASP A 91 15.74 12.96 -0.54
N HIS A 92 16.93 12.93 0.08
CA HIS A 92 18.17 12.49 -0.58
C HIS A 92 18.28 10.97 -0.56
N CYS A 93 18.76 10.39 -1.66
CA CYS A 93 19.09 8.97 -1.79
C CYS A 93 20.49 8.82 -2.37
N ASN A 94 21.21 7.80 -1.95
CA ASN A 94 22.49 7.44 -2.54
C ASN A 94 22.35 6.67 -3.87
N LEU A 95 21.10 6.26 -4.22
CA LEU A 95 20.77 5.66 -5.50
C LEU A 95 19.98 6.61 -6.40
N ASN A 96 20.06 6.38 -7.71
CA ASN A 96 19.29 7.04 -8.76
C ASN A 96 18.48 6.04 -9.55
N CYS A 97 17.45 5.45 -8.91
CA CYS A 97 16.56 4.49 -9.56
C CYS A 97 15.73 5.18 -10.64
N ARG A 98 15.71 4.63 -11.87
CA ARG A 98 15.05 5.26 -13.03
C ARG A 98 13.53 5.41 -12.86
N TYR A 99 12.90 4.51 -12.13
CA TYR A 99 11.45 4.48 -11.87
C TYR A 99 11.05 5.10 -10.53
N CYS A 100 11.98 5.73 -9.81
CA CYS A 100 11.74 6.23 -8.46
C CYS A 100 10.59 7.24 -8.42
N SER A 101 9.61 7.00 -7.54
CA SER A 101 8.50 7.93 -7.32
C SER A 101 8.94 9.30 -6.81
N LEU A 102 10.08 9.35 -6.12
CA LEU A 102 10.74 10.59 -5.68
C LEU A 102 11.74 11.10 -6.72
N GLY A 103 11.82 10.50 -7.90
CA GLY A 103 12.71 10.88 -8.99
C GLY A 103 12.07 11.85 -9.98
N ASP A 104 12.84 12.16 -11.03
CA ASP A 104 12.42 13.07 -12.09
C ASP A 104 11.50 12.44 -13.14
N LEU A 105 11.16 11.16 -13.00
CA LEU A 105 10.18 10.48 -13.83
C LEU A 105 8.77 11.08 -13.63
N TYR A 106 8.48 11.60 -12.44
CA TYR A 106 7.18 12.12 -12.05
C TYR A 106 7.19 13.62 -11.80
N THR A 107 6.05 14.29 -12.09
CA THR A 107 5.92 15.76 -11.98
C THR A 107 5.72 16.25 -10.55
N PHE A 108 5.25 15.40 -9.65
CA PHE A 108 4.94 15.77 -8.26
C PHE A 108 6.17 15.72 -7.34
N SER A 109 7.28 15.15 -7.79
CA SER A 109 8.47 15.01 -6.97
C SER A 109 9.52 16.05 -7.32
N LYS A 110 9.91 16.85 -6.33
CA LYS A 110 11.06 17.75 -6.41
C LYS A 110 12.01 17.42 -5.28
N LYS A 111 13.10 16.70 -5.57
CA LYS A 111 14.17 16.46 -4.60
C LYS A 111 14.95 17.77 -4.39
N GLU A 112 14.89 18.28 -3.18
CA GLU A 112 15.64 19.49 -2.78
C GLU A 112 16.92 19.13 -2.00
N ARG A 113 17.20 17.84 -1.81
CA ARG A 113 18.29 17.29 -1.00
C ARG A 113 18.27 17.78 0.44
N LYS A 114 17.07 17.82 1.01
CA LYS A 114 16.82 18.24 2.38
C LYS A 114 16.82 17.05 3.33
N ASN A 115 17.31 17.30 4.52
CA ASN A 115 17.05 16.46 5.69
C ASN A 115 15.89 17.05 6.49
N ILE A 116 15.17 16.16 7.18
CA ILE A 116 14.16 16.55 8.14
C ILE A 116 14.75 17.42 9.25
N ASP A 117 14.00 18.41 9.74
CA ASP A 117 14.40 19.22 10.90
C ASP A 117 14.31 18.39 12.20
N PRO A 118 15.44 18.06 12.84
CA PRO A 118 15.45 17.19 14.01
C PRO A 118 14.68 17.78 15.19
N GLN A 119 14.73 19.09 15.38
CA GLN A 119 14.08 19.75 16.52
C GLN A 119 12.57 19.75 16.38
N LYS A 120 12.06 19.93 15.17
CA LYS A 120 10.62 19.84 14.91
C LYS A 120 10.11 18.40 15.02
N ALA A 121 10.88 17.43 14.51
CA ALA A 121 10.55 16.02 14.63
C ALA A 121 10.50 15.56 16.09
N LEU A 122 11.49 15.96 16.92
CA LEU A 122 11.49 15.68 18.34
C LEU A 122 10.31 16.33 19.08
N ARG A 123 9.93 17.55 18.73
CA ARG A 123 8.74 18.20 19.31
C ARG A 123 7.46 17.44 18.98
N LEU A 124 7.31 17.02 17.72
CA LEU A 124 6.18 16.19 17.31
C LEU A 124 6.17 14.85 18.06
N LEU A 125 7.30 14.17 18.15
CA LEU A 125 7.41 12.89 18.85
C LEU A 125 7.00 13.04 20.34
N ARG A 126 7.53 14.04 21.03
CA ARG A 126 7.18 14.31 22.44
C ARG A 126 5.69 14.59 22.61
N PHE A 127 5.12 15.43 21.74
CA PHE A 127 3.70 15.72 21.73
C PHE A 127 2.86 14.43 21.55
N LEU A 128 3.23 13.57 20.60
CA LEU A 128 2.52 12.32 20.40
C LEU A 128 2.60 11.39 21.60
N PHE A 129 3.78 11.28 22.22
CA PHE A 129 3.91 10.52 23.47
C PHE A 129 3.07 11.10 24.62
N ASP A 130 2.97 12.41 24.73
CA ASP A 130 2.18 13.07 25.78
C ASP A 130 0.68 12.75 25.68
N VAL A 131 0.13 12.76 24.44
CA VAL A 131 -1.31 12.57 24.21
C VAL A 131 -1.74 11.11 24.10
N LYS A 132 -0.81 10.16 23.83
CA LYS A 132 -1.14 8.74 23.72
C LYS A 132 -1.55 8.11 25.04
N LEU A 133 -2.44 7.12 24.95
CA LEU A 133 -2.82 6.27 26.06
C LEU A 133 -1.69 5.29 26.41
N GLU A 134 -1.46 5.09 27.70
CA GLU A 134 -0.49 4.10 28.19
C GLU A 134 -0.80 2.70 27.64
N GLY A 135 0.23 1.96 27.23
CA GLY A 135 0.11 0.60 26.72
C GLY A 135 -0.45 0.47 25.31
N SER A 136 -0.82 1.58 24.64
CA SER A 136 -1.31 1.54 23.25
C SER A 136 -0.20 1.17 22.26
N GLU A 137 -0.59 0.67 21.08
CA GLU A 137 0.34 0.37 19.99
C GLU A 137 0.81 1.67 19.32
N PHE A 138 2.11 1.73 19.00
CA PHE A 138 2.67 2.88 18.32
C PHE A 138 3.87 2.50 17.43
N ALA A 139 3.71 2.63 16.12
CA ALA A 139 4.76 2.41 15.16
C ALA A 139 5.43 3.74 14.76
N ILE A 140 6.75 3.75 14.75
CA ILE A 140 7.59 4.84 14.21
C ILE A 140 8.24 4.32 12.94
N VAL A 141 7.86 4.91 11.81
CA VAL A 141 8.28 4.48 10.46
C VAL A 141 9.27 5.48 9.89
N PHE A 142 10.39 4.98 9.41
CA PHE A 142 11.41 5.76 8.73
C PHE A 142 11.41 5.44 7.23
N PHE A 143 11.30 6.49 6.42
CA PHE A 143 11.35 6.38 4.97
C PHE A 143 11.88 7.68 4.36
N GLY A 144 11.86 7.80 3.03
CA GLY A 144 12.32 8.98 2.29
C GLY A 144 13.05 8.56 1.02
N GLY A 145 14.10 9.27 0.65
CA GLY A 145 15.01 8.83 -0.41
C GLY A 145 15.69 7.52 -0.01
N GLU A 146 16.64 7.59 0.90
CA GLU A 146 17.18 6.47 1.65
C GLU A 146 17.34 6.88 3.11
N PRO A 147 16.58 6.32 4.04
CA PRO A 147 16.61 6.73 5.44
C PRO A 147 17.97 6.67 6.10
N LEU A 148 18.76 5.65 5.76
CA LEU A 148 20.09 5.44 6.35
C LEU A 148 21.15 6.44 5.84
N VAL A 149 20.85 7.25 4.82
CA VAL A 149 21.68 8.42 4.49
C VAL A 149 21.66 9.44 5.62
N ASN A 150 20.55 9.53 6.34
CA ASN A 150 20.40 10.35 7.55
C ASN A 150 20.24 9.46 8.81
N GLY A 151 21.05 8.41 8.93
CA GLY A 151 20.93 7.41 10.01
C GLY A 151 21.09 8.01 11.41
N ARG A 152 21.88 9.08 11.59
CA ARG A 152 21.98 9.80 12.88
C ARG A 152 20.63 10.37 13.34
N PHE A 153 19.77 10.78 12.42
CA PHE A 153 18.41 11.17 12.76
C PHE A 153 17.60 9.97 13.24
N VAL A 154 17.74 8.82 12.58
CA VAL A 154 17.08 7.58 13.00
C VAL A 154 17.50 7.20 14.42
N GLU A 155 18.79 7.17 14.71
CA GLU A 155 19.35 6.93 16.06
C GLU A 155 18.71 7.86 17.11
N MET A 156 18.74 9.16 16.85
CA MET A 156 18.19 10.17 17.74
C MET A 156 16.70 9.97 18.06
N ILE A 157 15.88 9.65 17.05
CA ILE A 157 14.44 9.39 17.25
C ILE A 157 14.22 8.10 18.05
N VAL A 158 14.99 7.05 17.78
CA VAL A 158 14.92 5.78 18.53
C VAL A 158 15.27 5.98 19.98
N GLU A 159 16.37 6.67 20.28
CA GLU A 159 16.80 6.96 21.66
C GLU A 159 15.73 7.77 22.42
N GLU A 160 15.23 8.84 21.81
CA GLU A 160 14.21 9.67 22.45
C GLU A 160 12.89 8.92 22.63
N ALA A 161 12.47 8.12 21.65
CA ALA A 161 11.26 7.29 21.76
C ALA A 161 11.38 6.27 22.90
N LYS A 162 12.52 5.59 23.04
CA LYS A 162 12.78 4.65 24.15
C LYS A 162 12.75 5.36 25.51
N ARG A 163 13.40 6.53 25.62
CA ARG A 163 13.39 7.35 26.83
C ARG A 163 11.97 7.78 27.24
N LEU A 164 11.17 8.24 26.28
CA LEU A 164 9.77 8.63 26.51
C LEU A 164 8.91 7.41 26.89
N ASN A 165 9.22 6.26 26.31
CA ASN A 165 8.48 5.03 26.52
C ASN A 165 8.69 4.39 27.89
N GLU A 166 9.75 4.74 28.61
CA GLU A 166 9.94 4.33 30.03
C GLU A 166 8.72 4.67 30.90
N LYS A 167 8.08 5.81 30.61
CA LYS A 167 6.89 6.30 31.35
C LYS A 167 5.58 5.82 30.72
N LYS A 168 5.48 5.80 29.39
CA LYS A 168 4.22 5.55 28.67
C LYS A 168 3.92 4.07 28.45
N LYS A 169 4.94 3.21 28.45
CA LYS A 169 4.79 1.75 28.26
C LYS A 169 4.01 1.38 27.00
N LEU A 170 4.17 2.15 25.92
CA LEU A 170 3.57 1.84 24.61
C LEU A 170 4.15 0.53 24.07
N LYS A 171 3.37 -0.20 23.29
CA LYS A 171 3.88 -1.27 22.43
C LYS A 171 4.56 -0.62 21.22
N LEU A 172 5.81 -0.24 21.43
CA LEU A 172 6.59 0.53 20.47
C LEU A 172 7.18 -0.38 19.39
N GLU A 173 7.03 0.00 18.12
CA GLU A 173 7.60 -0.69 16.98
C GLU A 173 8.34 0.29 16.08
N PHE A 174 9.55 -0.09 15.62
CA PHE A 174 10.32 0.66 14.65
C PHE A 174 10.26 -0.04 13.29
N THR A 175 10.02 0.71 12.22
CA THR A 175 9.98 0.18 10.87
C THR A 175 10.82 1.05 9.93
N ILE A 176 11.54 0.44 9.01
CA ILE A 176 12.34 1.13 8.01
C ILE A 176 12.18 0.51 6.62
N THR A 177 12.05 1.37 5.59
CA THR A 177 12.16 0.92 4.19
C THR A 177 13.51 1.37 3.66
N THR A 178 14.35 0.44 3.19
CA THR A 178 15.74 0.73 2.79
C THR A 178 16.12 0.02 1.50
N ASN A 179 17.07 0.61 0.77
CA ASN A 179 17.71 -0.02 -0.39
C ASN A 179 18.87 -0.97 -0.01
N ALA A 180 19.05 -1.23 1.27
CA ALA A 180 20.03 -2.12 1.88
C ALA A 180 21.52 -1.75 1.72
N THR A 181 21.86 -0.74 0.93
CA THR A 181 23.28 -0.44 0.64
C THR A 181 24.07 0.11 1.82
N LEU A 182 23.40 0.55 2.89
CA LEU A 182 23.99 1.16 4.08
C LEU A 182 23.69 0.38 5.37
N ILE A 183 23.09 -0.79 5.31
CA ILE A 183 22.76 -1.60 6.50
C ILE A 183 24.01 -1.90 7.34
N ASP A 184 25.14 -2.17 6.69
CA ASP A 184 26.42 -2.48 7.34
C ASP A 184 26.87 -1.43 8.36
N ARG A 185 26.48 -0.18 8.18
CA ARG A 185 26.84 0.94 9.06
C ARG A 185 25.93 1.09 10.28
N TYR A 186 24.74 0.52 10.21
CA TYR A 186 23.68 0.69 11.22
C TYR A 186 23.14 -0.65 11.72
N LEU A 187 23.94 -1.72 11.57
CA LEU A 187 23.49 -3.07 11.88
C LEU A 187 23.05 -3.20 13.33
N ASP A 188 23.88 -2.74 14.27
CA ASP A 188 23.57 -2.77 15.71
C ASP A 188 22.29 -1.97 16.02
N LEU A 189 22.15 -0.76 15.45
CA LEU A 189 20.94 0.05 15.61
C LEU A 189 19.69 -0.71 15.20
N LEU A 190 19.74 -1.36 14.04
CA LEU A 190 18.58 -2.03 13.45
C LEU A 190 18.21 -3.31 14.23
N VAL A 191 19.21 -4.11 14.57
CA VAL A 191 19.03 -5.38 15.27
C VAL A 191 18.67 -5.20 16.75
N ASP A 192 19.43 -4.37 17.49
CA ASP A 192 19.20 -4.17 18.92
C ASP A 192 17.85 -3.52 19.22
N ASN A 193 17.33 -2.74 18.29
CA ASN A 193 16.01 -2.12 18.42
C ASN A 193 14.89 -2.86 17.66
N GLN A 194 15.15 -4.08 17.20
CA GLN A 194 14.16 -4.98 16.61
C GLN A 194 13.35 -4.33 15.47
N PHE A 195 14.03 -3.62 14.56
CA PHE A 195 13.37 -2.98 13.45
C PHE A 195 12.65 -3.98 12.54
N LYS A 196 11.43 -3.67 12.12
CA LYS A 196 10.85 -4.29 10.93
C LYS A 196 11.46 -3.63 9.70
N MET A 197 12.09 -4.40 8.87
CA MET A 197 12.81 -3.92 7.69
C MET A 197 12.08 -4.34 6.42
N LEU A 198 11.74 -3.37 5.57
CA LEU A 198 11.29 -3.62 4.22
C LEU A 198 12.42 -3.30 3.25
N ILE A 199 13.06 -4.34 2.72
CA ILE A 199 14.20 -4.20 1.83
C ILE A 199 13.76 -4.09 0.37
N SER A 200 14.21 -3.05 -0.31
CA SER A 200 13.90 -2.81 -1.71
C SER A 200 14.90 -3.52 -2.63
N LEU A 201 14.48 -4.65 -3.23
CA LEU A 201 15.30 -5.50 -4.09
C LEU A 201 14.46 -6.02 -5.27
N ASP A 202 14.88 -5.71 -6.51
CA ASP A 202 14.10 -6.00 -7.72
C ASP A 202 14.42 -7.36 -8.36
N GLY A 203 14.98 -8.28 -7.59
CA GLY A 203 15.40 -9.61 -8.03
C GLY A 203 16.92 -9.72 -8.17
N ASP A 204 17.38 -10.34 -9.25
CA ASP A 204 18.79 -10.55 -9.56
C ASP A 204 19.53 -9.28 -10.01
N GLU A 205 20.79 -9.41 -10.42
CA GLU A 205 21.61 -8.28 -10.88
C GLU A 205 21.01 -7.56 -12.10
N LYS A 206 20.36 -8.28 -13.02
CA LYS A 206 19.68 -7.71 -14.18
C LYS A 206 18.45 -6.92 -13.74
N GLY A 207 17.63 -7.51 -12.90
CA GLY A 207 16.44 -6.86 -12.29
C GLY A 207 16.82 -5.61 -11.50
N GLN A 208 17.87 -5.68 -10.69
CA GLN A 208 18.39 -4.53 -9.93
C GLN A 208 19.02 -3.42 -10.81
N GLY A 209 19.16 -3.64 -12.11
CA GLY A 209 19.92 -2.77 -13.02
C GLY A 209 19.41 -1.33 -13.18
N TYR A 210 18.22 -1.02 -12.69
CA TYR A 210 17.72 0.36 -12.61
C TYR A 210 18.03 1.07 -11.28
N ARG A 211 18.52 0.34 -10.28
CA ARG A 211 18.93 0.88 -8.98
C ARG A 211 20.44 1.14 -8.97
N THR A 212 20.85 2.23 -9.57
CA THR A 212 22.28 2.59 -9.71
C THR A 212 22.72 3.60 -8.67
N PHE A 213 23.99 3.55 -8.27
CA PHE A 213 24.57 4.57 -7.39
C PHE A 213 24.58 5.94 -8.07
N MET A 214 24.20 6.96 -7.32
CA MET A 214 24.18 8.34 -7.81
C MET A 214 25.60 8.85 -8.15
N LYS A 215 26.61 8.37 -7.44
CA LYS A 215 27.99 8.85 -7.56
C LYS A 215 28.68 8.44 -8.88
N ASP A 216 28.37 7.24 -9.40
CA ASP A 216 29.12 6.64 -10.51
C ASP A 216 28.25 5.83 -11.49
N GLY A 217 26.95 5.73 -11.22
CA GLY A 217 26.02 4.98 -12.08
C GLY A 217 26.17 3.46 -12.03
N THR A 218 27.00 2.91 -11.14
CA THR A 218 27.17 1.45 -10.99
C THR A 218 25.94 0.81 -10.36
N ASN A 219 25.68 -0.45 -10.70
CA ASN A 219 24.58 -1.24 -10.13
C ASN A 219 24.78 -1.45 -8.63
N SER A 220 23.73 -1.23 -7.84
CA SER A 220 23.75 -1.40 -6.38
C SER A 220 23.67 -2.85 -5.91
N PHE A 221 23.41 -3.81 -6.81
CA PHE A 221 23.10 -5.21 -6.50
C PHE A 221 24.08 -5.85 -5.52
N TRP A 222 25.37 -5.87 -5.87
CA TRP A 222 26.35 -6.58 -5.05
C TRP A 222 26.56 -5.95 -3.67
N GLN A 223 26.39 -4.65 -3.54
CA GLN A 223 26.47 -4.00 -2.23
C GLN A 223 25.23 -4.35 -1.37
N ALA A 224 24.05 -4.31 -1.97
CA ALA A 224 22.81 -4.70 -1.28
C ALA A 224 22.85 -6.16 -0.85
N ILE A 225 23.17 -7.08 -1.78
CA ILE A 225 23.23 -8.54 -1.48
C ILE A 225 24.23 -8.83 -0.38
N ARG A 226 25.43 -8.28 -0.42
CA ARG A 226 26.44 -8.46 0.64
C ARG A 226 25.91 -8.11 2.02
N ASN A 227 25.22 -6.99 2.12
CA ASN A 227 24.66 -6.51 3.38
C ASN A 227 23.49 -7.36 3.85
N ILE A 228 22.64 -7.82 2.93
CA ILE A 228 21.51 -8.70 3.23
C ILE A 228 22.00 -10.08 3.67
N ASP A 229 22.96 -10.67 2.94
CA ASP A 229 23.55 -11.97 3.28
C ASP A 229 24.25 -11.92 4.63
N ARG A 230 24.97 -10.82 4.92
CA ARG A 230 25.59 -10.60 6.22
C ARG A 230 24.53 -10.57 7.33
N LEU A 231 23.46 -9.80 7.15
CA LEU A 231 22.36 -9.70 8.11
C LEU A 231 21.72 -11.08 8.37
N GLN A 232 21.45 -11.86 7.31
CA GLN A 232 20.90 -13.20 7.44
C GLN A 232 21.86 -14.16 8.16
N CYS A 233 23.16 -14.09 7.85
CA CYS A 233 24.17 -14.97 8.43
C CYS A 233 24.43 -14.65 9.90
N GLU A 234 24.57 -13.37 10.26
CA GLU A 234 24.92 -12.94 11.62
C GLU A 234 23.69 -12.92 12.56
N TYR A 235 22.48 -12.71 12.02
CA TYR A 235 21.23 -12.56 12.80
C TYR A 235 20.05 -13.31 12.16
N PRO A 236 20.12 -14.66 12.06
CA PRO A 236 19.12 -15.45 11.32
C PRO A 236 17.70 -15.32 11.88
N ASP A 237 17.52 -15.33 13.19
CA ASP A 237 16.20 -15.21 13.83
C ASP A 237 15.59 -13.82 13.59
N PHE A 238 16.40 -12.77 13.72
CA PHE A 238 15.97 -11.42 13.38
C PHE A 238 15.59 -11.32 11.89
N PHE A 239 16.40 -11.89 11.01
CA PHE A 239 16.14 -11.88 9.58
C PHE A 239 14.82 -12.58 9.25
N GLU A 240 14.57 -13.73 9.85
CA GLU A 240 13.34 -14.50 9.63
C GLU A 240 12.09 -13.75 10.10
N GLU A 241 12.13 -13.14 11.28
CA GLU A 241 10.97 -12.50 11.88
C GLU A 241 10.73 -11.05 11.44
N ARG A 242 11.80 -10.32 11.04
CA ARG A 242 11.77 -8.86 10.93
C ARG A 242 12.11 -8.32 9.54
N VAL A 243 12.54 -9.17 8.60
CA VAL A 243 12.95 -8.71 7.27
C VAL A 243 11.97 -9.21 6.22
N ASP A 244 11.46 -8.26 5.45
CA ASP A 244 10.63 -8.49 4.27
C ASP A 244 11.20 -7.78 3.05
N PHE A 245 10.74 -8.15 1.87
CA PHE A 245 11.20 -7.60 0.60
C PHE A 245 10.08 -6.93 -0.17
N ASN A 246 10.41 -5.80 -0.83
CA ASN A 246 9.59 -5.23 -1.88
C ASN A 246 10.41 -5.06 -3.16
N ALA A 247 9.75 -5.24 -4.28
CA ALA A 247 10.32 -5.08 -5.61
C ALA A 247 9.42 -4.22 -6.49
N VAL A 248 10.01 -3.59 -7.49
CA VAL A 248 9.26 -2.90 -8.55
C VAL A 248 9.36 -3.70 -9.84
N LEU A 249 8.20 -3.98 -10.44
CA LEU A 249 8.10 -4.68 -11.71
C LEU A 249 8.39 -3.72 -12.87
N HIS A 250 9.29 -4.15 -13.77
CA HIS A 250 9.70 -3.38 -14.96
C HIS A 250 10.25 -4.32 -16.06
N ASP A 251 10.62 -3.76 -17.21
CA ASP A 251 11.07 -4.51 -18.41
C ASP A 251 12.34 -5.38 -18.23
N ARG A 252 13.06 -5.25 -17.09
CA ARG A 252 14.26 -6.05 -16.79
C ARG A 252 14.00 -7.21 -15.84
N ASN A 253 12.78 -7.37 -15.37
CA ASN A 253 12.37 -8.47 -14.51
C ASN A 253 10.93 -8.90 -14.81
N SER A 254 10.51 -9.98 -14.18
CA SER A 254 9.13 -10.48 -14.18
C SER A 254 8.73 -10.86 -12.75
N VAL A 255 7.44 -11.09 -12.52
CA VAL A 255 6.95 -11.60 -11.23
C VAL A 255 7.66 -12.92 -10.89
N GLN A 256 7.84 -13.80 -11.86
CA GLN A 256 8.55 -15.08 -11.68
C GLN A 256 10.02 -14.87 -11.29
N GLU A 257 10.78 -14.09 -12.05
CA GLU A 257 12.21 -13.84 -11.78
C GLU A 257 12.44 -13.23 -10.40
N ILE A 258 11.60 -12.25 -10.00
CA ILE A 258 11.66 -11.61 -8.68
C ILE A 258 11.38 -12.63 -7.57
N TYR A 259 10.26 -13.38 -7.73
CA TYR A 259 9.84 -14.36 -6.75
C TYR A 259 10.89 -15.46 -6.56
N GLU A 260 11.31 -16.10 -7.66
CA GLU A 260 12.29 -17.18 -7.63
C GLU A 260 13.62 -16.74 -7.01
N PHE A 261 14.11 -15.56 -7.37
CA PHE A 261 15.34 -15.04 -6.81
C PHE A 261 15.27 -14.86 -5.30
N ILE A 262 14.23 -14.16 -4.81
CA ILE A 262 14.10 -13.83 -3.40
C ILE A 262 13.73 -15.07 -2.58
N TYR A 263 12.84 -15.92 -3.09
CA TYR A 263 12.42 -17.13 -2.39
C TYR A 263 13.54 -18.16 -2.30
N ASN A 264 14.24 -18.44 -3.38
CA ASN A 264 15.32 -19.44 -3.38
C ASN A 264 16.51 -19.01 -2.52
N ARG A 265 16.75 -17.70 -2.39
CA ARG A 265 17.89 -17.19 -1.63
C ARG A 265 17.55 -16.94 -0.15
N TYR A 266 16.39 -16.41 0.13
CA TYR A 266 16.03 -15.88 1.45
C TYR A 266 14.81 -16.54 2.08
N HIS A 267 14.13 -17.42 1.38
CA HIS A 267 12.86 -18.07 1.78
C HIS A 267 11.76 -17.06 2.14
N LYS A 268 11.77 -15.89 1.50
CA LYS A 268 10.79 -14.81 1.70
C LYS A 268 9.93 -14.62 0.46
N ILE A 269 8.68 -14.22 0.68
CA ILE A 269 7.74 -13.87 -0.39
C ILE A 269 7.76 -12.35 -0.57
N PRO A 270 8.26 -11.85 -1.72
CA PRO A 270 8.34 -10.41 -1.94
C PRO A 270 6.98 -9.78 -2.23
N SER A 271 6.78 -8.54 -1.74
CA SER A 271 5.72 -7.68 -2.24
C SER A 271 6.17 -7.06 -3.57
N ILE A 272 5.41 -7.26 -4.65
CA ILE A 272 5.77 -6.76 -5.99
C ILE A 272 4.83 -5.62 -6.37
N ALA A 273 5.40 -4.44 -6.55
CA ALA A 273 4.67 -3.24 -6.93
C ALA A 273 4.76 -2.98 -8.44
N GLN A 274 3.67 -2.56 -9.04
CA GLN A 274 3.63 -2.03 -10.40
C GLN A 274 3.97 -0.54 -10.39
N MET A 275 4.64 -0.06 -11.44
CA MET A 275 4.87 1.39 -11.62
C MET A 275 3.55 2.12 -11.86
N ASN A 276 3.42 3.32 -11.27
CA ASN A 276 2.27 4.18 -11.52
C ASN A 276 2.45 4.94 -12.83
N LYS A 277 1.40 4.99 -13.67
CA LYS A 277 1.37 5.76 -14.92
C LYS A 277 0.88 7.20 -14.76
N ASP A 278 0.34 7.53 -13.58
CA ASP A 278 -0.18 8.87 -13.32
C ASP A 278 0.94 9.87 -13.04
N HIS A 279 0.74 11.11 -13.47
CA HIS A 279 1.68 12.22 -13.23
C HIS A 279 3.09 12.00 -13.78
N VAL A 280 3.27 11.16 -14.79
CA VAL A 280 4.54 10.99 -15.47
C VAL A 280 4.92 12.29 -16.21
N ASN A 281 6.18 12.70 -16.10
CA ASN A 281 6.73 13.84 -16.82
C ASN A 281 6.55 13.63 -18.33
N LYS A 282 6.02 14.63 -19.03
CA LYS A 282 5.72 14.55 -20.46
C LYS A 282 6.93 14.16 -21.32
N GLU A 283 8.10 14.64 -20.93
CA GLU A 283 9.36 14.36 -21.64
C GLU A 283 9.88 12.92 -21.40
N LYS A 284 9.32 12.21 -20.41
CA LYS A 284 9.74 10.86 -20.01
C LYS A 284 8.67 9.78 -20.24
N LYS A 285 7.62 10.11 -20.99
CA LYS A 285 6.55 9.15 -21.30
C LYS A 285 7.07 7.92 -22.04
N GLU A 286 7.91 8.11 -23.06
CA GLU A 286 8.52 7.00 -23.80
C GLU A 286 9.37 6.09 -22.90
N LEU A 287 10.13 6.68 -21.99
CA LEU A 287 10.91 5.92 -21.01
C LEU A 287 9.99 5.12 -20.08
N MET A 288 8.89 5.72 -19.64
CA MET A 288 7.90 5.04 -18.81
C MET A 288 7.26 3.87 -19.56
N GLU A 289 6.86 4.06 -20.81
CA GLU A 289 6.28 3.01 -21.66
C GLU A 289 7.24 1.85 -21.89
N GLN A 290 8.53 2.14 -22.09
CA GLN A 290 9.56 1.11 -22.22
C GLN A 290 9.76 0.29 -20.94
N MET A 291 9.75 0.94 -19.79
CA MET A 291 9.97 0.27 -18.51
C MET A 291 8.72 -0.44 -17.96
N PHE A 292 7.53 -0.02 -18.38
CA PHE A 292 6.29 -0.50 -17.77
C PHE A 292 5.97 -1.93 -18.17
N VAL A 293 5.71 -2.76 -17.16
CA VAL A 293 5.17 -4.11 -17.32
C VAL A 293 3.86 -4.20 -16.57
N ASP A 294 2.83 -4.73 -17.19
CA ASP A 294 1.55 -4.98 -16.53
C ASP A 294 1.70 -6.17 -15.56
N ARG A 295 1.45 -5.91 -14.29
CA ARG A 295 1.59 -6.90 -13.24
C ARG A 295 0.65 -8.10 -13.45
N ARG A 296 -0.59 -7.87 -13.89
CA ARG A 296 -1.57 -8.94 -14.09
C ARG A 296 -1.14 -9.91 -15.16
N VAL A 297 -0.57 -9.38 -16.26
CA VAL A 297 -0.02 -10.20 -17.34
C VAL A 297 1.14 -11.04 -16.82
N SER A 298 2.09 -10.42 -16.13
CA SER A 298 3.25 -11.12 -15.57
C SER A 298 2.89 -12.15 -14.48
N GLU A 299 1.89 -11.86 -13.64
CA GLU A 299 1.35 -12.81 -12.65
C GLU A 299 0.63 -13.99 -13.34
N SER A 300 -0.18 -13.71 -14.36
CA SER A 300 -0.87 -14.75 -15.12
C SER A 300 0.10 -15.70 -15.81
N ASP A 301 1.20 -15.18 -16.36
CA ASP A 301 2.23 -16.00 -16.99
C ASP A 301 2.98 -16.84 -15.95
N PHE A 302 3.27 -16.32 -14.80
CA PHE A 302 3.85 -17.08 -13.67
C PHE A 302 2.92 -18.20 -13.20
N GLN A 303 1.62 -17.92 -13.05
CA GLN A 303 0.62 -18.92 -12.64
C GLN A 303 0.50 -20.09 -13.62
N LYS A 304 0.61 -19.84 -14.92
CA LYS A 304 0.56 -20.90 -15.95
C LYS A 304 1.72 -21.88 -15.85
N THR A 305 2.89 -21.39 -15.38
CA THR A 305 4.13 -22.18 -15.31
C THR A 305 4.36 -22.84 -13.96
N ASN A 306 3.78 -22.32 -12.87
CA ASN A 306 4.10 -22.70 -11.49
C ASN A 306 2.85 -22.78 -10.61
N SER A 307 1.85 -23.55 -11.03
CA SER A 307 0.58 -23.70 -10.30
C SER A 307 0.73 -24.10 -8.82
N ASP A 308 1.84 -24.74 -8.47
CA ASP A 308 2.07 -25.33 -7.15
C ASP A 308 2.90 -24.43 -6.20
N LEU A 309 3.52 -23.36 -6.69
CA LEU A 309 4.46 -22.52 -5.93
C LEU A 309 3.87 -21.22 -5.40
N LEU A 310 2.74 -20.77 -5.93
CA LEU A 310 2.05 -19.67 -5.30
C LEU A 310 1.41 -20.17 -4.02
N PRO A 311 1.71 -19.54 -2.86
CA PRO A 311 0.83 -19.72 -1.72
C PRO A 311 -0.55 -19.45 -2.28
N VAL A 312 -1.42 -20.43 -2.13
CA VAL A 312 -2.79 -20.43 -2.60
C VAL A 312 -3.35 -19.02 -2.43
N VAL A 313 -3.17 -18.19 -3.46
CA VAL A 313 -4.10 -17.10 -3.69
C VAL A 313 -5.36 -17.91 -3.95
N HIS A 314 -6.16 -18.06 -2.90
CA HIS A 314 -7.31 -18.93 -2.83
C HIS A 314 -7.84 -19.22 -4.22
N ASP A 315 -8.36 -20.43 -4.47
CA ASP A 315 -9.25 -20.76 -5.57
C ASP A 315 -10.42 -19.77 -5.60
N GLU A 316 -10.11 -18.50 -5.75
CA GLU A 316 -11.08 -17.45 -5.99
C GLU A 316 -11.66 -17.79 -7.34
N LEU A 317 -12.91 -18.20 -7.32
CA LEU A 317 -13.71 -18.28 -8.54
C LEU A 317 -13.35 -17.06 -9.40
N ILE A 318 -13.14 -17.26 -10.69
CA ILE A 318 -12.76 -16.19 -11.64
C ILE A 318 -13.60 -14.92 -11.42
N GLN A 319 -14.90 -15.10 -11.11
CA GLN A 319 -15.83 -14.04 -10.78
C GLN A 319 -15.43 -13.20 -9.56
N PHE A 320 -14.88 -13.81 -8.52
CA PHE A 320 -14.39 -13.09 -7.34
C PHE A 320 -13.08 -12.36 -7.62
N LYS A 321 -12.21 -12.94 -8.45
CA LYS A 321 -10.97 -12.28 -8.89
C LYS A 321 -11.29 -11.02 -9.71
N GLU A 322 -12.18 -11.10 -10.69
CA GLU A 322 -12.62 -9.94 -11.47
C GLU A 322 -13.27 -8.87 -10.59
N LEU A 323 -14.10 -9.28 -9.63
CA LEU A 323 -14.75 -8.37 -8.69
C LEU A 323 -13.73 -7.70 -7.77
N ASN A 324 -12.78 -8.45 -7.22
CA ASN A 324 -11.71 -7.91 -6.40
C ASN A 324 -10.80 -6.97 -7.20
N ASP A 325 -10.49 -7.30 -8.44
CA ASP A 325 -9.72 -6.44 -9.34
C ASP A 325 -10.46 -5.14 -9.69
N PHE A 326 -11.75 -5.24 -9.96
CA PHE A 326 -12.61 -4.06 -10.12
C PHE A 326 -12.60 -3.22 -8.84
N PHE A 327 -12.73 -3.84 -7.72
CA PHE A 327 -12.73 -3.22 -6.43
C PHE A 327 -11.36 -2.61 -6.05
N ALA A 328 -10.28 -3.29 -6.22
CA ALA A 328 -8.95 -2.78 -5.89
C ALA A 328 -8.58 -1.54 -6.73
N ASN A 329 -9.00 -1.50 -7.99
CA ASN A 329 -8.67 -0.41 -8.91
C ASN A 329 -9.63 0.80 -8.84
N ASN A 330 -10.78 0.68 -8.16
CA ASN A 330 -11.82 1.70 -8.16
C ASN A 330 -12.15 2.29 -6.77
N SER A 331 -11.23 2.25 -5.83
CA SER A 331 -11.43 2.74 -4.44
C SER A 331 -12.51 1.99 -3.66
N VAL A 332 -12.85 0.79 -4.02
CA VAL A 332 -14.04 0.05 -3.59
C VAL A 332 -13.88 -0.67 -2.25
N ASN A 333 -12.72 -0.67 -1.63
CA ASN A 333 -12.64 -0.97 -0.20
C ASN A 333 -13.62 -0.13 0.65
N PHE A 334 -14.02 1.04 0.13
CA PHE A 334 -15.09 1.85 0.67
C PHE A 334 -16.49 1.21 0.53
N TYR A 335 -16.71 0.41 -0.50
CA TYR A 335 -18.03 -0.10 -0.87
C TYR A 335 -18.34 -1.43 -0.22
N MET A 336 -17.33 -2.23 0.13
CA MET A 336 -17.53 -3.46 0.90
C MET A 336 -18.16 -3.18 2.27
N THR A 337 -17.80 -2.06 2.90
CA THR A 337 -18.43 -1.63 4.16
C THR A 337 -19.90 -1.28 3.95
N ASN A 338 -20.23 -0.57 2.87
CA ASN A 338 -21.61 -0.21 2.55
C ASN A 338 -22.49 -1.43 2.21
N LEU A 339 -21.90 -2.47 1.62
CA LEU A 339 -22.61 -3.74 1.41
C LEU A 339 -23.00 -4.40 2.73
N LEU A 340 -22.06 -4.45 3.68
CA LEU A 340 -22.34 -5.01 5.01
C LEU A 340 -23.38 -4.16 5.75
N ASP A 341 -23.30 -2.84 5.66
CA ASP A 341 -24.28 -1.92 6.25
C ASP A 341 -25.68 -2.14 5.66
N LEU A 342 -25.78 -2.36 4.33
CA LEU A 342 -27.05 -2.71 3.67
C LEU A 342 -27.61 -4.08 4.12
N LEU A 343 -26.74 -5.07 4.30
CA LEU A 343 -27.15 -6.41 4.69
C LEU A 343 -27.57 -6.49 6.16
N TYR A 344 -27.06 -5.62 7.01
CA TYR A 344 -27.30 -5.61 8.46
C TYR A 344 -28.21 -4.47 8.93
N ASP A 345 -28.95 -3.82 8.00
CA ASP A 345 -29.90 -2.73 8.29
C ASP A 345 -29.27 -1.51 9.02
N HIS A 346 -27.98 -1.26 8.83
CA HIS A 346 -27.34 -0.05 9.34
C HIS A 346 -27.65 1.18 8.47
N VAL A 347 -28.18 2.21 9.08
CA VAL A 347 -28.92 3.33 8.43
C VAL A 347 -28.03 4.38 7.74
N SER A 348 -26.72 4.31 7.83
CA SER A 348 -25.88 5.35 7.25
C SER A 348 -25.01 4.84 6.10
N LEU A 349 -25.59 4.77 4.92
CA LEU A 349 -24.84 4.67 3.68
C LEU A 349 -24.10 5.99 3.44
N ILE A 350 -22.90 6.10 3.93
CA ILE A 350 -22.02 7.20 3.55
C ILE A 350 -21.37 6.79 2.22
N PRO A 351 -21.68 7.45 1.10
CA PRO A 351 -21.15 7.10 -0.22
C PRO A 351 -19.63 7.15 -0.31
N THR A 352 -18.99 7.89 0.59
CA THR A 352 -17.55 7.98 0.71
C THR A 352 -17.18 8.14 2.17
N LYS A 353 -16.51 7.14 2.75
CA LYS A 353 -15.73 7.37 3.96
C LYS A 353 -14.49 8.15 3.53
N THR A 354 -14.54 9.47 3.62
CA THR A 354 -13.32 10.26 3.56
C THR A 354 -12.42 9.81 4.71
N CYS A 355 -11.14 9.59 4.43
CA CYS A 355 -10.19 9.28 5.49
C CYS A 355 -10.23 10.41 6.51
N SER A 356 -10.66 10.10 7.73
CA SER A 356 -10.56 11.06 8.83
C SER A 356 -9.07 11.34 9.09
N PRO A 357 -8.65 12.62 9.20
CA PRO A 357 -7.26 12.95 9.45
C PRO A 357 -6.71 12.20 10.66
N PHE A 358 -5.49 11.69 10.54
CA PHE A 358 -4.73 10.98 11.58
C PHE A 358 -5.33 9.67 12.10
N GLN A 359 -6.41 9.16 11.50
CA GLN A 359 -7.02 7.91 11.94
C GLN A 359 -6.10 6.69 11.76
N ARG A 360 -5.31 6.64 10.66
CA ARG A 360 -4.44 5.50 10.35
C ARG A 360 -2.96 5.80 10.52
N LYS A 361 -2.52 6.97 10.11
CA LYS A 361 -1.12 7.38 10.18
C LYS A 361 -0.97 8.90 10.15
N MET A 362 0.11 9.36 10.73
CA MET A 362 0.61 10.74 10.60
C MET A 362 1.90 10.71 9.80
N PHE A 363 2.04 11.61 8.85
CA PHE A 363 3.20 11.72 7.99
C PHE A 363 3.89 13.07 8.22
N PHE A 364 5.19 13.05 8.52
CA PHE A 364 5.97 14.26 8.74
C PHE A 364 7.13 14.33 7.73
N ASN A 365 7.06 15.30 6.83
CA ASN A 365 7.99 15.41 5.71
C ASN A 365 9.22 16.30 6.01
N THR A 366 10.18 16.33 5.09
CA THR A 366 11.40 17.14 5.15
C THR A 366 11.12 18.66 5.16
N ASN A 367 9.93 19.09 4.73
CA ASN A 367 9.48 20.48 4.84
C ASN A 367 8.80 20.81 6.17
N SER A 368 8.81 19.87 7.12
CA SER A 368 8.16 20.00 8.43
C SER A 368 6.65 20.20 8.36
N GLN A 369 6.00 19.54 7.41
CA GLN A 369 4.56 19.48 7.22
C GLN A 369 4.04 18.13 7.68
N ILE A 370 2.81 18.14 8.19
CA ILE A 370 2.05 16.96 8.61
C ILE A 370 0.97 16.69 7.59
#